data_9cf2bddaacba5401883c79fe452fc296
#
_entry.id   9cf2bddaacba5401883c79fe452fc296
#
_cell.length_a   1.000
_cell.length_b   1.000
_cell.length_c   1.000
_cell.angle_alpha   90.00
_cell.angle_beta   90.00
_cell.angle_gamma   90.00
#
_symmetry.space_group_name_H-M   'P 1'
#
loop_
_entity.id
_entity.type
_entity.pdbx_description
1 polymer ?
#
loop_
_entity_poly.entity_id
_entity_poly.type
_entity_poly.pdbx_seq_one_letter_code
_entity_poly.pdbx_strand_id
1 'polypeptide(L)' 'MRMYKYTGVDGTPAAINLAKVITMRQDGDGVEVTLGKKKMKTVRIPNMSIDYLLSVIEDYSDR' A
#
# COMPACT_ATOMS: atom_id res chain seq x y z
N MET A 1 -10.17 -11.47 2.80
CA MET A 1 -9.21 -11.03 1.78
C MET A 1 -8.77 -9.61 2.07
N ARG A 2 -7.46 -9.36 2.09
CA ARG A 2 -6.91 -8.07 2.55
C ARG A 2 -6.43 -7.20 1.41
N MET A 3 -7.27 -7.06 0.38
CA MET A 3 -6.93 -6.25 -0.78
C MET A 3 -7.33 -4.79 -0.55
N TYR A 4 -6.40 -3.89 -0.83
CA TYR A 4 -6.65 -2.46 -0.77
C TYR A 4 -6.63 -1.89 -2.17
N LYS A 5 -7.73 -1.27 -2.58
CA LYS A 5 -7.87 -0.69 -3.91
C LYS A 5 -7.45 0.77 -3.90
N TYR A 6 -6.68 1.17 -4.90
CA TYR A 6 -6.23 2.55 -5.03
C TYR A 6 -6.11 2.91 -6.51
N THR A 7 -5.97 4.20 -6.77
CA THR A 7 -5.73 4.69 -8.13
C THR A 7 -4.23 4.93 -8.31
N GLY A 8 -3.65 4.32 -9.33
CA GLY A 8 -2.23 4.44 -9.62
C GLY A 8 -1.86 5.81 -10.16
N VAL A 9 -0.54 6.03 -10.35
CA VAL A 9 -0.03 7.32 -10.82
C VAL A 9 -0.48 7.65 -12.24
N ASP A 10 -0.81 6.63 -13.02
CA ASP A 10 -1.32 6.78 -14.40
C ASP A 10 -2.84 6.89 -14.47
N GLY A 11 -3.51 6.93 -13.31
CA GLY A 11 -4.96 7.04 -13.26
C GLY A 11 -5.71 5.73 -13.35
N THR A 12 -5.02 4.60 -13.50
CA THR A 12 -5.69 3.29 -13.57
C THR A 12 -5.94 2.73 -12.18
N PRO A 13 -7.08 2.02 -11.99
CA PRO A 13 -7.31 1.37 -10.70
C PRO A 13 -6.37 0.19 -10.51
N ALA A 14 -5.92 0.02 -9.26
CA ALA A 14 -5.02 -1.05 -8.88
C ALA A 14 -5.38 -1.53 -7.48
N ALA A 15 -4.82 -2.66 -7.07
CA ALA A 15 -5.04 -3.18 -5.73
C ALA A 15 -3.79 -3.89 -5.24
N ILE A 16 -3.55 -3.82 -3.93
CA ILE A 16 -2.44 -4.52 -3.30
C ILE A 16 -2.98 -5.40 -2.16
N ASN A 17 -2.25 -6.48 -1.90
CA ASN A 17 -2.56 -7.36 -0.78
C ASN A 17 -1.84 -6.85 0.46
N LEU A 18 -2.59 -6.30 1.40
CA LEU A 18 -2.02 -5.71 2.61
C LEU A 18 -1.28 -6.73 3.48
N ALA A 19 -1.62 -8.01 3.37
CA ALA A 19 -0.92 -9.05 4.11
C ALA A 19 0.49 -9.30 3.60
N LYS A 20 0.83 -8.82 2.40
CA LYS A 20 2.16 -8.97 1.81
C LYS A 20 3.02 -7.73 1.88
N VAL A 21 2.56 -6.70 2.58
CA VAL A 21 3.34 -5.47 2.74
C VAL A 21 4.52 -5.75 3.69
N ILE A 22 5.72 -5.41 3.23
CA ILE A 22 6.94 -5.57 4.01
C ILE A 22 7.36 -4.24 4.60
N THR A 23 7.47 -3.19 3.77
CA THR A 23 7.86 -1.87 4.20
C THR A 23 7.03 -0.81 3.50
N MET A 24 6.92 0.35 4.13
CA MET A 24 6.28 1.53 3.56
C MET A 24 7.14 2.75 3.85
N ARG A 25 7.11 3.71 2.94
CA ARG A 25 7.86 4.96 3.12
C ARG A 25 7.07 6.10 2.52
N GLN A 26 6.99 7.21 3.25
CA GLN A 26 6.39 8.44 2.71
C GLN A 26 7.31 9.01 1.64
N ASP A 27 6.76 9.29 0.47
CA ASP A 27 7.48 9.85 -0.65
C ASP A 27 6.68 11.02 -1.20
N GLY A 28 7.02 12.23 -0.75
CA GLY A 28 6.27 13.41 -1.13
C GLY A 28 4.82 13.30 -0.68
N ASP A 29 3.90 13.39 -1.63
CA ASP A 29 2.45 13.29 -1.36
C ASP A 29 1.93 11.86 -1.51
N GLY A 30 2.80 10.88 -1.68
CA GLY A 30 2.41 9.49 -1.84
C GLY A 30 3.22 8.57 -0.93
N VAL A 31 2.91 7.27 -0.99
CA VAL A 31 3.57 6.26 -0.19
C VAL A 31 4.14 5.19 -1.10
N GLU A 32 5.42 4.87 -0.92
CA GLU A 32 6.04 3.72 -1.55
C GLU A 32 5.83 2.49 -0.67
N VAL A 33 5.27 1.44 -1.25
CA VAL A 33 4.96 0.20 -0.54
C VAL A 33 5.74 -0.93 -1.20
N THR A 34 6.51 -1.66 -0.40
CA THR A 34 7.23 -2.84 -0.88
C THR A 34 6.49 -4.10 -0.44
N LEU A 35 6.21 -4.97 -1.40
CA LEU A 35 5.41 -6.17 -1.21
C LEU A 35 6.21 -7.40 -1.63
N GLY A 36 5.80 -8.56 -1.12
CA GLY A 36 6.27 -9.85 -1.59
C GLY A 36 7.06 -10.63 -0.56
N LYS A 37 7.41 -11.86 -0.92
CA LYS A 37 8.26 -12.74 -0.10
C LYS A 37 9.53 -13.11 -0.85
N LYS A 38 9.39 -13.72 -2.03
CA LYS A 38 10.53 -14.15 -2.84
C LYS A 38 10.93 -13.07 -3.84
N LYS A 39 9.94 -12.45 -4.48
CA LYS A 39 10.16 -11.33 -5.39
C LYS A 39 9.57 -10.09 -4.77
N MET A 40 10.43 -9.16 -4.43
CA MET A 40 9.99 -7.88 -3.87
C MET A 40 9.55 -6.95 -4.99
N LYS A 41 8.42 -6.32 -4.79
CA LYS A 41 7.86 -5.38 -5.75
C LYS A 41 7.51 -4.09 -5.03
N THR A 42 7.94 -2.97 -5.56
CA THR A 42 7.62 -1.66 -5.00
C THR A 42 6.56 -0.98 -5.85
N VAL A 43 5.50 -0.51 -5.21
CA VAL A 43 4.45 0.26 -5.87
C VAL A 43 4.29 1.60 -5.14
N ARG A 44 3.82 2.61 -5.87
CA ARG A 44 3.58 3.93 -5.29
C ARG A 44 2.09 4.22 -5.29
N ILE A 45 1.58 4.59 -4.13
CA ILE A 45 0.17 5.01 -3.97
C ILE A 45 0.18 6.53 -3.88
N PRO A 46 -0.34 7.25 -4.90
CA PRO A 46 -0.35 8.72 -4.87
C PRO A 46 -1.41 9.26 -3.93
N ASN A 47 -1.21 10.48 -3.47
CA ASN A 47 -2.17 11.20 -2.61
C ASN A 47 -2.52 10.39 -1.36
N MET A 48 -1.49 9.84 -0.73
CA MET A 48 -1.66 8.98 0.44
C MET A 48 -0.69 9.40 1.53
N SER A 49 -1.16 9.39 2.76
CA SER A 49 -0.31 9.59 3.92
C SER A 49 0.03 8.23 4.52
N ILE A 50 1.29 8.08 4.98
CA ILE A 50 1.72 6.82 5.59
C ILE A 50 0.91 6.53 6.87
N ASP A 51 0.54 7.57 7.61
CA ASP A 51 -0.25 7.40 8.83
C ASP A 51 -1.63 6.84 8.51
N TYR A 52 -2.26 7.32 7.43
CA TYR A 52 -3.56 6.82 7.00
C TYR A 52 -3.45 5.35 6.57
N LEU A 53 -2.42 5.03 5.78
CA LEU A 53 -2.25 3.66 5.30
C LEU A 53 -1.96 2.70 6.45
N LEU A 54 -1.18 3.15 7.45
CA LEU A 54 -0.95 2.35 8.64
C LEU A 54 -2.24 2.05 9.39
N SER A 55 -3.12 3.04 9.50
CA SER A 55 -4.40 2.83 10.18
C SER A 55 -5.29 1.85 9.42
N VAL A 56 -5.24 1.89 8.08
CA VAL A 56 -5.97 0.92 7.25
C VAL A 56 -5.45 -0.49 7.50
N ILE A 57 -4.13 -0.66 7.54
CA ILE A 57 -3.52 -1.97 7.76
C ILE A 57 -3.87 -2.50 9.15
N GLU A 58 -3.80 -1.66 10.17
CA GLU A 58 -4.15 -2.05 11.53
C GLU A 58 -5.62 -2.49 11.64
N ASP A 59 -6.50 -1.76 10.96
CA ASP A 59 -7.92 -2.11 10.94
C ASP A 59 -8.14 -3.49 10.34
N TYR A 60 -7.43 -3.80 9.25
CA TYR A 60 -7.52 -5.13 8.65
C TYR A 60 -6.90 -6.21 9.52
N SER A 61 -5.88 -5.88 10.29
CA SER A 61 -5.20 -6.85 11.16
C SER A 61 -6.06 -7.29 12.35
N ASP A 62 -6.97 -6.44 12.77
CA ASP A 62 -7.85 -6.72 13.91
C ASP A 62 -9.01 -7.66 13.55
N ARG A 63 -9.07 -8.14 12.32
CA ARG A 63 -10.16 -9.01 11.88
C ARG A 63 -9.69 -10.46 11.61
#